data_1f438a95967b2c764c24b23fd43906d2
#
_entry.id   1f438a95967b2c764c24b23fd43906d2
#
_cell.length_a   1.000
_cell.length_b   1.000
_cell.length_c   1.000
_cell.angle_alpha   90.00
_cell.angle_beta   90.00
_cell.angle_gamma   90.00
#
_symmetry.space_group_name_H-M   'P 1'
#
loop_
_entity.id
_entity.type
_entity.pdbx_description
1 polymer ?
#
loop_
_entity_poly.entity_id
_entity_poly.type
_entity_poly.pdbx_seq_one_letter_code
_entity_poly.pdbx_strand_id
1 'polypeptide(L)'
;MSINRKFKRCFITGITGSGGSYLAEHVLSKDKNVKIYGTYRKNKIIKYFDKKKLSKLKLSKLDLLNFQKLKKYLKDTKPDLIYHLASDADVRKSFDFPLNVILNNNNITLNLLEAVRQNKLNPLIVICST
;
A
#
# COMPACT_ATOMS: atom_id res chain seq x y z
N MET A 1 -20.33 13.96 6.83
CA MET A 1 -20.58 12.50 6.95
C MET A 1 -19.45 11.89 7.78
N SER A 2 -19.71 11.52 9.02
CA SER A 2 -18.70 10.84 9.84
C SER A 2 -18.71 9.36 9.47
N ILE A 3 -17.61 8.87 8.91
CA ILE A 3 -17.42 7.44 8.67
C ILE A 3 -17.07 6.81 10.01
N ASN A 4 -18.09 6.37 10.74
CA ASN A 4 -17.91 5.71 12.04
C ASN A 4 -17.54 4.22 11.84
N ARG A 5 -16.56 3.95 10.95
CA ARG A 5 -16.10 2.59 10.63
C ARG A 5 -14.78 2.32 11.35
N LYS A 6 -14.79 1.31 12.21
CA LYS A 6 -13.56 0.83 12.86
C LYS A 6 -12.83 -0.12 11.93
N PHE A 7 -11.60 0.22 11.55
CA PHE A 7 -10.76 -0.61 10.70
C PHE A 7 -9.90 -1.58 11.54
N LYS A 8 -9.70 -2.79 11.03
CA LYS A 8 -8.93 -3.84 11.70
C LYS A 8 -7.68 -4.24 10.93
N ARG A 9 -7.72 -4.15 9.60
CA ARG A 9 -6.65 -4.58 8.70
C ARG A 9 -6.38 -3.50 7.67
N CYS A 10 -5.26 -2.82 7.84
CA CYS A 10 -4.82 -1.75 6.96
C CYS A 10 -3.73 -2.26 6.02
N PHE A 11 -3.92 -2.12 4.72
CA PHE A 11 -2.91 -2.40 3.71
C PHE A 11 -2.33 -1.09 3.16
N ILE A 12 -1.01 -0.96 3.23
CA ILE A 12 -0.29 0.22 2.73
C ILE A 12 0.65 -0.23 1.61
N THR A 13 0.36 0.19 0.39
CA THR A 13 1.31 0.04 -0.72
C THR A 13 2.35 1.15 -0.65
N GLY A 14 3.58 0.87 -1.04
CA GLY A 14 4.66 1.86 -0.92
C GLY A 14 5.07 2.16 0.51
N ILE A 15 4.86 1.22 1.43
CA ILE A 15 5.15 1.38 2.88
C ILE A 15 6.61 1.69 3.17
N THR A 16 7.54 1.28 2.30
CA THR A 16 8.98 1.54 2.45
C THR A 16 9.40 2.96 2.03
N GLY A 17 8.51 3.70 1.38
CA GLY A 17 8.70 5.11 1.09
C GLY A 17 8.52 5.99 2.32
N SER A 18 8.92 7.25 2.24
CA SER A 18 8.78 8.20 3.36
C SER A 18 7.32 8.37 3.78
N GLY A 19 6.42 8.64 2.85
CA GLY A 19 4.99 8.80 3.13
C GLY A 19 4.37 7.55 3.75
N GLY A 20 4.70 6.37 3.20
CA GLY A 20 4.17 5.09 3.69
C GLY A 20 4.63 4.75 5.11
N SER A 21 5.88 5.02 5.44
CA SER A 21 6.43 4.76 6.77
C SER A 21 5.85 5.69 7.84
N TYR A 22 5.73 6.99 7.56
CA TYR A 22 5.07 7.93 8.46
C TYR A 22 3.58 7.61 8.65
N LEU A 23 2.89 7.23 7.57
CA LEU A 23 1.49 6.82 7.65
C LEU A 23 1.29 5.57 8.52
N ALA A 24 2.14 4.55 8.35
CA ALA A 24 2.09 3.34 9.16
C ALA A 24 2.25 3.66 10.66
N GLU A 25 3.19 4.55 11.00
CA GLU A 25 3.38 4.99 12.38
C GLU A 25 2.17 5.77 12.91
N HIS A 26 1.60 6.65 12.09
CA HIS A 26 0.41 7.39 12.46
C HIS A 26 -0.79 6.47 12.72
N VAL A 27 -1.05 5.51 11.83
CA VAL A 27 -2.14 4.53 12.00
C VAL A 27 -1.98 3.75 13.32
N LEU A 28 -0.76 3.27 13.62
CA LEU A 28 -0.50 2.57 14.89
C LEU A 28 -0.63 3.48 16.12
N SER A 29 -0.36 4.77 15.98
CA SER A 29 -0.53 5.74 17.09
C SER A 29 -2.00 5.97 17.42
N LYS A 30 -2.90 5.86 16.43
CA LYS A 30 -4.34 6.05 16.61
C LYS A 30 -5.04 4.78 17.11
N ASP A 31 -4.63 3.62 16.63
CA ASP A 31 -5.16 2.33 17.10
C ASP A 31 -4.07 1.25 17.08
N LYS A 32 -3.61 0.87 18.26
CA LYS A 32 -2.57 -0.16 18.45
C LYS A 32 -3.01 -1.56 18.03
N ASN A 33 -4.31 -1.79 17.87
CA ASN A 33 -4.88 -3.11 17.54
C ASN A 33 -5.03 -3.34 16.03
N VAL A 34 -4.83 -2.29 15.21
CA VAL A 34 -4.87 -2.42 13.75
C VAL A 34 -3.68 -3.25 13.28
N LYS A 35 -3.96 -4.27 12.46
CA LYS A 35 -2.92 -5.03 11.77
C LYS A 35 -2.52 -4.29 10.50
N ILE A 36 -1.25 -3.96 10.38
CA ILE A 36 -0.72 -3.28 9.18
C ILE A 36 0.00 -4.28 8.29
N TYR A 37 -0.45 -4.36 7.06
CA TYR A 37 0.15 -5.10 5.96
C TYR A 37 0.81 -4.12 5.01
N GLY A 38 2.02 -4.43 4.57
CA GLY A 38 2.73 -3.60 3.61
C GLY A 38 3.49 -4.43 2.60
N THR A 39 3.68 -3.87 1.41
CA THR A 39 4.44 -4.53 0.35
C THR A 39 5.62 -3.69 -0.10
N TYR A 40 6.69 -4.37 -0.51
CA TYR A 40 7.91 -3.76 -1.04
C TYR A 40 8.41 -4.55 -2.26
N ARG A 41 9.10 -3.87 -3.18
CA ARG A 41 9.68 -4.52 -4.39
C ARG A 41 11.11 -4.98 -4.18
N LYS A 42 11.98 -4.10 -3.71
CA LYS A 42 13.42 -4.33 -3.63
C LYS A 42 13.91 -4.45 -2.20
N ASN A 43 13.75 -3.41 -1.40
CA ASN A 43 14.31 -3.30 -0.06
C ASN A 43 13.22 -3.29 1.01
N LYS A 44 13.39 -4.14 2.03
CA LYS A 44 12.52 -4.20 3.21
C LYS A 44 12.82 -3.08 4.23
N ILE A 45 13.62 -2.08 3.87
CA ILE A 45 14.05 -1.03 4.79
C ILE A 45 12.98 0.04 4.91
N ILE A 46 12.52 0.28 6.12
CA ILE A 46 11.62 1.39 6.46
C ILE A 46 12.43 2.43 7.26
N LYS A 47 12.81 3.51 6.60
CA LYS A 47 13.74 4.50 7.17
C LYS A 47 13.16 5.34 8.30
N TYR A 48 11.88 5.66 8.22
CA TYR A 48 11.20 6.64 9.09
C TYR A 48 10.19 5.98 10.03
N PHE A 49 10.49 4.78 10.47
CA PHE A 49 9.61 4.01 11.34
C PHE A 49 10.38 3.58 12.59
N ASP A 50 9.74 3.67 13.75
CA ASP A 50 10.32 3.23 15.01
C ASP A 50 10.65 1.73 14.96
N LYS A 51 11.93 1.39 15.04
CA LYS A 51 12.43 0.02 14.97
C LYS A 51 11.78 -0.90 16.01
N LYS A 52 11.40 -0.36 17.17
CA LYS A 52 10.72 -1.10 18.25
C LYS A 52 9.31 -1.56 17.85
N LYS A 53 8.70 -0.91 16.86
CA LYS A 53 7.36 -1.21 16.36
C LYS A 53 7.35 -2.07 15.09
N LEU A 54 8.51 -2.42 14.54
CA LEU A 54 8.61 -3.18 13.28
C LEU A 54 7.90 -4.54 13.35
N SER A 55 7.86 -5.18 14.53
CA SER A 55 7.14 -6.45 14.73
C SER A 55 5.63 -6.35 14.51
N LYS A 56 5.07 -5.14 14.56
CA LYS A 56 3.64 -4.87 14.30
C LYS A 56 3.29 -4.77 12.83
N LEU A 57 4.29 -4.70 11.96
CA LEU A 57 4.12 -4.65 10.52
C LEU A 57 4.30 -6.04 9.90
N LYS A 58 3.38 -6.42 9.03
CA LYS A 58 3.50 -7.62 8.20
C LYS A 58 3.94 -7.21 6.80
N LEU A 59 5.24 -7.31 6.53
CA LEU A 59 5.86 -6.91 5.28
C LEU A 59 6.06 -8.10 4.36
N SER A 60 5.66 -7.94 3.10
CA SER A 60 5.78 -8.96 2.07
C SER A 60 6.44 -8.40 0.81
N LYS A 61 7.32 -9.21 0.19
CA LYS A 61 7.88 -8.85 -1.12
C LYS A 61 6.84 -9.12 -2.19
N LEU A 62 6.37 -8.06 -2.85
CA LEU A 62 5.35 -8.14 -3.89
C LEU A 62 5.49 -6.99 -4.87
N ASP A 63 5.53 -7.32 -6.16
CA ASP A 63 5.38 -6.34 -7.23
C ASP A 63 3.89 -6.22 -7.60
N LEU A 64 3.35 -5.00 -7.50
CA LEU A 64 1.95 -4.72 -7.80
C LEU A 64 1.61 -4.88 -9.29
N LEU A 65 2.60 -4.95 -10.17
CA LEU A 65 2.40 -5.32 -11.57
C LEU A 65 2.07 -6.82 -11.74
N ASN A 66 2.42 -7.65 -10.77
CA ASN A 66 2.05 -9.06 -10.78
C ASN A 66 0.64 -9.24 -10.23
N PHE A 67 -0.33 -9.18 -11.13
CA PHE A 67 -1.76 -9.23 -10.79
C PHE A 67 -2.15 -10.48 -10.00
N GLN A 68 -1.68 -11.67 -10.40
CA GLN A 68 -2.06 -12.92 -9.75
C GLN A 68 -1.55 -12.99 -8.31
N LYS A 69 -0.31 -12.56 -8.07
CA LYS A 69 0.24 -12.48 -6.71
C LYS A 69 -0.47 -11.45 -5.86
N LEU A 70 -0.80 -10.27 -6.42
CA LEU A 70 -1.56 -9.25 -5.73
C LEU A 70 -2.97 -9.72 -5.37
N LYS A 71 -3.66 -10.37 -6.32
CA LYS A 71 -5.00 -10.93 -6.08
C LYS A 71 -4.98 -11.97 -4.96
N LYS A 72 -4.01 -12.88 -4.98
CA LYS A 72 -3.84 -13.87 -3.90
C LYS A 72 -3.54 -13.19 -2.56
N TYR A 73 -2.65 -12.21 -2.54
CA TYR A 73 -2.29 -11.47 -1.33
C TYR A 73 -3.50 -10.79 -0.70
N LEU A 74 -4.34 -10.13 -1.49
CA LEU A 74 -5.55 -9.48 -0.99
C LEU A 74 -6.59 -10.50 -0.52
N LYS A 75 -6.70 -11.65 -1.18
CA LYS A 75 -7.56 -12.76 -0.74
C LYS A 75 -7.15 -13.29 0.63
N ASP A 76 -5.84 -13.39 0.89
CA ASP A 76 -5.30 -13.93 2.14
C ASP A 76 -5.37 -12.90 3.28
N THR A 77 -5.09 -11.63 3.00
CA THR A 77 -5.04 -10.57 4.02
C THR A 77 -6.39 -9.91 4.30
N LYS A 78 -7.27 -9.84 3.32
CA LYS A 78 -8.62 -9.24 3.40
C LYS A 78 -8.63 -7.88 4.10
N PRO A 79 -7.92 -6.88 3.57
CA PRO A 79 -7.87 -5.55 4.18
C PRO A 79 -9.25 -4.89 4.13
N ASP A 80 -9.57 -4.13 5.17
CA ASP A 80 -10.76 -3.28 5.24
C ASP A 80 -10.44 -1.79 5.03
N LEU A 81 -9.14 -1.45 5.03
CA LEU A 81 -8.61 -0.14 4.69
C LEU A 81 -7.37 -0.31 3.81
N ILE A 82 -7.31 0.42 2.71
CA ILE A 82 -6.16 0.41 1.79
C ILE A 82 -5.68 1.84 1.57
N TYR A 83 -4.42 2.10 1.85
CA TYR A 83 -3.72 3.31 1.43
C TYR A 83 -2.79 2.97 0.26
N HIS A 84 -3.10 3.50 -0.91
CA HIS A 84 -2.31 3.29 -2.12
C HIS A 84 -1.36 4.47 -2.36
N LEU A 85 -0.12 4.32 -1.87
CA LEU A 85 0.96 5.31 -2.03
C LEU A 85 2.06 4.85 -2.98
N ALA A 86 2.03 3.58 -3.42
CA ALA A 86 3.02 3.07 -4.35
C ALA A 86 2.91 3.80 -5.69
N SER A 87 4.01 4.41 -6.10
CA SER A 87 4.15 5.06 -7.40
C SER A 87 5.63 5.10 -7.79
N ASP A 88 5.90 5.28 -9.06
CA ASP A 88 7.22 5.70 -9.54
C ASP A 88 7.25 7.23 -9.49
N ALA A 89 7.83 7.77 -8.42
CA ALA A 89 7.87 9.21 -8.13
C ALA A 89 9.24 9.83 -8.45
N ASP A 90 10.08 9.15 -9.22
CA ASP A 90 11.36 9.68 -9.65
C ASP A 90 11.16 10.79 -10.69
N VAL A 91 11.41 12.04 -10.27
CA VAL A 91 11.24 13.24 -11.11
C VAL A 91 12.09 13.17 -12.37
N ARG A 92 13.36 12.77 -12.26
CA ARG A 92 14.27 12.66 -13.43
C ARG A 92 13.72 11.63 -14.41
N LYS A 93 13.35 10.45 -13.91
CA LYS A 93 12.78 9.38 -14.72
C LYS A 93 11.48 9.81 -15.42
N SER A 94 10.67 10.66 -14.78
CA SER A 94 9.46 11.18 -15.40
C SER A 94 9.70 12.12 -16.58
N PHE A 95 10.83 12.82 -16.61
CA PHE A 95 11.25 13.61 -17.76
C PHE A 95 11.84 12.75 -18.88
N ASP A 96 12.68 11.76 -18.52
CA ASP A 96 13.36 10.92 -19.53
C ASP A 96 12.42 9.87 -20.13
N PHE A 97 11.52 9.32 -19.34
CA PHE A 97 10.61 8.20 -19.71
C PHE A 97 9.18 8.43 -19.22
N PRO A 98 8.50 9.51 -19.62
CA PRO A 98 7.18 9.87 -19.08
C PRO A 98 6.11 8.80 -19.30
N LEU A 99 6.08 8.18 -20.49
CA LEU A 99 5.10 7.13 -20.79
C LEU A 99 5.28 5.92 -19.87
N ASN A 100 6.51 5.50 -19.60
CA ASN A 100 6.78 4.36 -18.72
C ASN A 100 6.34 4.62 -17.28
N VAL A 101 6.55 5.84 -16.78
CA VAL A 101 6.12 6.25 -15.45
C VAL A 101 4.59 6.27 -15.35
N ILE A 102 3.91 6.88 -16.32
CA ILE A 102 2.44 6.95 -16.36
C ILE A 102 1.84 5.55 -16.45
N LEU A 103 2.33 4.72 -17.37
CA LEU A 103 1.83 3.36 -17.55
C LEU A 103 2.06 2.50 -16.31
N ASN A 104 3.25 2.59 -15.70
CA ASN A 104 3.51 1.86 -14.45
C ASN A 104 2.54 2.27 -13.34
N ASN A 105 2.38 3.58 -13.10
CA ASN A 105 1.54 4.10 -12.03
C ASN A 105 0.05 3.77 -12.27
N ASN A 106 -0.41 3.87 -13.50
CA ASN A 106 -1.78 3.47 -13.85
C ASN A 106 -1.99 1.96 -13.67
N ASN A 107 -1.07 1.14 -14.16
CA ASN A 107 -1.22 -0.32 -14.11
C ASN A 107 -1.21 -0.86 -12.68
N ILE A 108 -0.39 -0.34 -11.78
CA ILE A 108 -0.41 -0.78 -10.38
C ILE A 108 -1.72 -0.39 -9.68
N THR A 109 -2.27 0.78 -9.98
CA THR A 109 -3.56 1.23 -9.45
C THR A 109 -4.70 0.38 -9.99
N LEU A 110 -4.75 0.16 -11.31
CA LEU A 110 -5.76 -0.69 -11.95
C LEU A 110 -5.71 -2.13 -11.43
N ASN A 111 -4.51 -2.70 -11.29
CA ASN A 111 -4.34 -4.03 -10.73
C ASN A 111 -4.89 -4.12 -9.29
N LEU A 112 -4.62 -3.11 -8.48
CA LEU A 112 -5.13 -3.06 -7.11
C LEU A 112 -6.66 -3.07 -7.08
N LEU A 113 -7.29 -2.17 -7.83
CA LEU A 113 -8.74 -2.03 -7.88
C LEU A 113 -9.41 -3.29 -8.44
N GLU A 114 -8.84 -3.86 -9.50
CA GLU A 114 -9.36 -5.09 -10.11
C GLU A 114 -9.21 -6.31 -9.18
N ALA A 115 -8.09 -6.41 -8.47
CA ALA A 115 -7.89 -7.48 -7.48
C ALA A 115 -8.89 -7.38 -6.31
N VAL A 116 -9.18 -6.17 -5.84
CA VAL A 116 -10.23 -5.92 -4.84
C VAL A 116 -11.58 -6.37 -5.37
N ARG A 117 -11.93 -5.97 -6.60
CA ARG A 117 -13.20 -6.32 -7.26
C ARG A 117 -13.36 -7.83 -7.42
N GLN A 118 -12.35 -8.52 -7.96
CA GLN A 118 -12.41 -9.96 -8.21
C GLN A 118 -12.48 -10.79 -6.92
N ASN A 119 -11.87 -10.31 -5.83
CA ASN A 119 -11.96 -10.94 -4.52
C ASN A 119 -13.26 -10.58 -3.77
N LYS A 120 -14.13 -9.76 -4.35
CA LYS A 120 -15.40 -9.29 -3.73
C LYS A 120 -15.16 -8.64 -2.36
N LEU A 121 -14.04 -7.94 -2.20
CA LEU A 121 -13.73 -7.18 -1.01
C LEU A 121 -14.40 -5.79 -1.05
N ASN A 122 -14.63 -5.22 0.12
CA ASN A 122 -15.23 -3.88 0.24
C ASN A 122 -14.41 -2.98 1.20
N PRO A 123 -13.12 -2.76 0.92
CA PRO A 123 -12.30 -1.85 1.73
C PRO A 123 -12.66 -0.38 1.44
N LEU A 124 -12.36 0.50 2.40
CA LEU A 124 -12.15 1.90 2.09
C LEU A 124 -10.77 2.03 1.40
N ILE A 125 -10.72 2.66 0.24
CA ILE A 125 -9.47 2.84 -0.52
C ILE A 125 -9.17 4.32 -0.61
N VAL A 126 -7.98 4.70 -0.16
CA VAL A 126 -7.42 6.05 -0.30
C VAL A 126 -6.28 5.97 -1.31
N ILE A 127 -6.43 6.66 -2.43
CA ILE A 127 -5.42 6.71 -3.48
C ILE A 127 -4.76 8.08 -3.43
N CYS A 128 -3.44 8.11 -3.20
CA CYS A 128 -2.66 9.32 -3.29
C CYS A 128 -2.29 9.54 -4.76
N SER A 129 -2.88 10.58 -5.34
CA SER A 129 -2.57 11.06 -6.69
C SER A 129 -1.72 12.32 -6.63
N THR A 130 -0.91 12.51 -7.64
CA THR A 130 -0.14 13.75 -7.85
C THR A 130 -0.82 14.62 -8.88
#